data_5ca3ddfd300bba9779e5ba342b08c469
#
_entry.id   5ca3ddfd300bba9779e5ba342b08c469
#
_cell.length_a   1.000
_cell.length_b   1.000
_cell.length_c   1.000
_cell.angle_alpha   90.00
_cell.angle_beta   90.00
_cell.angle_gamma   90.00
#
_symmetry.space_group_name_H-M   'P 1'
#
loop_
_entity.id
_entity.type
_entity.pdbx_description
1 polymer ?
#
loop_
_entity_poly.entity_id
_entity_poly.type
_entity_poly.pdbx_seq_one_letter_code
_entity_poly.pdbx_strand_id
1 'polypeptide(L)'
;VEGNFGNIAAIDGEWAVVGVPEKEGFFGALNAGGWYIYRHTGPWSLYDTSPFMAPNAMVGYSVDIEGNTMVAGAPGSEINGKVQAGSVLTYTLNNASPPQWVQGPSLVPNDPQAFGNFGKQVATNGVFTFVASEGIDVNGQLDAGAVYVFLGNAQVAKFTAPVVEAGARFGFKIALDGNTLVVNDVQGHVYRYRWNGANTAYLDGTIN
;
A
#
# COMPACT_ATOMS: atom_id res chain seq x y z
N VAL A 1 13.55 -14.24 -14.68
CA VAL A 1 12.82 -13.74 -13.48
C VAL A 1 11.63 -13.00 -14.00
N GLU A 2 10.45 -13.57 -13.83
CA GLU A 2 9.21 -13.08 -14.41
C GLU A 2 8.62 -11.98 -13.52
N GLY A 3 8.09 -10.92 -14.13
CA GLY A 3 7.17 -9.99 -13.49
C GLY A 3 7.78 -8.97 -12.53
N ASN A 4 9.05 -8.58 -12.67
CA ASN A 4 9.75 -7.65 -11.76
C ASN A 4 9.81 -8.13 -10.30
N PHE A 5 10.14 -9.41 -10.09
CA PHE A 5 10.39 -9.96 -8.76
C PHE A 5 11.44 -9.14 -8.00
N GLY A 6 11.13 -8.75 -6.76
CA GLY A 6 12.03 -7.95 -5.92
C GLY A 6 11.93 -6.44 -6.17
N ASN A 7 10.91 -5.98 -6.90
CA ASN A 7 10.65 -4.54 -7.06
C ASN A 7 10.49 -3.83 -5.71
N ILE A 8 9.90 -4.51 -4.75
CA ILE A 8 9.73 -4.06 -3.36
C ILE A 8 9.79 -5.27 -2.43
N ALA A 9 10.29 -5.07 -1.22
CA ALA A 9 10.26 -6.08 -0.16
C ALA A 9 10.08 -5.39 1.19
N ALA A 10 9.47 -6.11 2.13
CA ALA A 10 9.37 -5.72 3.53
C ALA A 10 9.66 -6.93 4.41
N ILE A 11 10.10 -6.69 5.63
CA ILE A 11 10.50 -7.73 6.58
C ILE A 11 10.05 -7.35 7.99
N ASP A 12 9.51 -8.32 8.70
CA ASP A 12 9.28 -8.22 10.14
C ASP A 12 9.48 -9.60 10.82
N GLY A 13 10.33 -9.64 11.83
CA GLY A 13 10.66 -10.87 12.55
C GLY A 13 11.15 -11.99 11.61
N GLU A 14 10.42 -13.10 11.63
CA GLU A 14 10.73 -14.28 10.79
C GLU A 14 10.07 -14.24 9.41
N TRP A 15 9.35 -13.19 9.06
CA TRP A 15 8.60 -13.06 7.82
C TRP A 15 9.19 -12.00 6.90
N ALA A 16 9.25 -12.31 5.61
CA ALA A 16 9.57 -11.35 4.56
C ALA A 16 8.57 -11.49 3.41
N VAL A 17 8.10 -10.37 2.90
CA VAL A 17 7.22 -10.32 1.72
C VAL A 17 7.93 -9.63 0.57
N VAL A 18 7.78 -10.17 -0.65
CA VAL A 18 8.36 -9.64 -1.88
C VAL A 18 7.26 -9.41 -2.90
N GLY A 19 7.16 -8.19 -3.38
CA GLY A 19 6.19 -7.80 -4.41
C GLY A 19 6.69 -8.12 -5.82
N VAL A 20 5.74 -8.48 -6.71
CA VAL A 20 5.97 -8.85 -8.11
C VAL A 20 4.86 -8.24 -8.98
N PRO A 21 4.83 -6.92 -9.19
CA PRO A 21 3.67 -6.21 -9.75
C PRO A 21 3.36 -6.55 -11.21
N GLU A 22 4.31 -7.09 -11.96
CA GLU A 22 4.12 -7.45 -13.38
C GLU A 22 4.00 -8.97 -13.59
N LYS A 23 3.77 -9.75 -12.50
CA LYS A 23 3.52 -11.17 -12.61
C LYS A 23 2.29 -11.41 -13.48
N GLU A 24 2.40 -12.30 -14.46
CA GLU A 24 1.24 -12.74 -15.24
C GLU A 24 0.27 -13.51 -14.38
N GLY A 25 -1.01 -13.22 -14.58
CA GLY A 25 -2.12 -13.94 -13.96
C GLY A 25 -2.50 -15.21 -14.74
N PHE A 26 -3.64 -15.78 -14.37
CA PHE A 26 -4.20 -16.95 -15.08
C PHE A 26 -4.58 -16.57 -16.52
N PHE A 27 -4.44 -17.53 -17.43
CA PHE A 27 -4.77 -17.36 -18.86
C PHE A 27 -4.05 -16.20 -19.56
N GLY A 28 -2.82 -15.85 -19.10
CA GLY A 28 -2.06 -14.76 -19.72
C GLY A 28 -2.56 -13.35 -19.36
N ALA A 29 -3.24 -13.20 -18.23
CA ALA A 29 -3.64 -11.90 -17.71
C ALA A 29 -2.39 -11.04 -17.42
N LEU A 30 -2.14 -10.02 -18.26
CA LEU A 30 -0.98 -9.17 -18.15
C LEU A 30 -1.03 -8.31 -16.88
N ASN A 31 0.13 -8.09 -16.24
CA ASN A 31 0.30 -7.19 -15.09
C ASN A 31 -0.70 -7.44 -13.96
N ALA A 32 -1.11 -8.68 -13.74
CA ALA A 32 -1.99 -9.02 -12.63
C ALA A 32 -1.28 -8.76 -11.30
N GLY A 33 0.01 -9.02 -11.27
CA GLY A 33 0.85 -8.85 -10.11
C GLY A 33 0.70 -9.97 -9.09
N GLY A 34 1.42 -9.85 -7.98
CA GLY A 34 1.38 -10.78 -6.89
C GLY A 34 2.45 -10.52 -5.84
N TRP A 35 2.52 -11.40 -4.88
CA TRP A 35 3.54 -11.39 -3.85
C TRP A 35 4.02 -12.80 -3.55
N TYR A 36 5.21 -12.89 -2.95
CA TYR A 36 5.79 -14.10 -2.35
C TYR A 36 6.12 -13.81 -0.90
N ILE A 37 5.75 -14.71 0.00
CA ILE A 37 6.11 -14.61 1.40
C ILE A 37 7.09 -15.71 1.77
N TYR A 38 8.11 -15.33 2.51
CA TYR A 38 9.18 -16.19 2.98
C TYR A 38 9.17 -16.25 4.50
N ARG A 39 9.58 -17.39 5.05
CA ARG A 39 9.76 -17.56 6.49
C ARG A 39 11.18 -17.98 6.81
N HIS A 40 11.73 -17.39 7.86
CA HIS A 40 13.04 -17.74 8.41
C HIS A 40 12.88 -18.71 9.60
N THR A 41 13.14 -20.00 9.35
CA THR A 41 13.13 -21.04 10.41
C THR A 41 14.47 -21.78 10.47
N GLY A 42 15.55 -21.10 10.08
CA GLY A 42 16.89 -21.58 9.80
C GLY A 42 17.37 -20.86 8.53
N PRO A 43 17.33 -21.44 7.33
CA PRO A 43 17.39 -20.67 6.10
C PRO A 43 16.05 -20.01 5.78
N TRP A 44 16.08 -18.92 4.96
CA TRP A 44 14.87 -18.37 4.36
C TRP A 44 14.28 -19.38 3.37
N SER A 45 13.01 -19.69 3.50
CA SER A 45 12.30 -20.58 2.58
C SER A 45 10.98 -19.94 2.14
N LEU A 46 10.60 -20.20 0.89
CA LEU A 46 9.30 -19.78 0.37
C LEU A 46 8.21 -20.46 1.21
N TYR A 47 7.30 -19.65 1.74
CA TYR A 47 6.21 -20.11 2.58
C TYR A 47 4.89 -20.15 1.83
N ASP A 48 4.56 -19.04 1.13
CA ASP A 48 3.31 -18.92 0.39
C ASP A 48 3.45 -17.89 -0.75
N THR A 49 2.48 -17.88 -1.66
CA THR A 49 2.39 -16.93 -2.77
C THR A 49 0.97 -16.43 -2.93
N SER A 50 0.84 -15.22 -3.48
CA SER A 50 -0.47 -14.67 -3.80
C SER A 50 -1.29 -15.62 -4.69
N PRO A 51 -2.61 -15.71 -4.47
CA PRO A 51 -3.51 -16.33 -5.43
C PRO A 51 -3.51 -15.52 -6.75
N PHE A 52 -4.28 -16.02 -7.73
CA PHE A 52 -4.42 -15.32 -9.01
C PHE A 52 -5.17 -14.01 -8.87
N MET A 53 -4.66 -12.97 -9.54
CA MET A 53 -5.14 -11.60 -9.45
C MET A 53 -5.78 -11.16 -10.77
N ALA A 54 -6.60 -10.12 -10.72
CA ALA A 54 -7.24 -9.54 -11.89
C ALA A 54 -6.19 -8.92 -12.84
N PRO A 55 -6.43 -8.93 -14.16
CA PRO A 55 -5.55 -8.27 -15.12
C PRO A 55 -5.32 -6.80 -14.77
N ASN A 56 -4.10 -6.33 -14.98
CA ASN A 56 -3.67 -4.94 -14.76
C ASN A 56 -3.83 -4.42 -13.32
N ALA A 57 -4.13 -5.28 -12.33
CA ALA A 57 -4.25 -4.86 -10.93
C ALA A 57 -2.91 -4.43 -10.32
N MET A 58 -1.80 -4.99 -10.82
CA MET A 58 -0.43 -4.71 -10.35
C MET A 58 -0.27 -4.98 -8.85
N VAL A 59 -0.86 -6.07 -8.34
CA VAL A 59 -0.74 -6.47 -6.94
C VAL A 59 0.72 -6.64 -6.56
N GLY A 60 1.11 -6.19 -5.36
CA GLY A 60 2.51 -6.22 -4.91
C GLY A 60 3.36 -5.09 -5.49
N TYR A 61 2.74 -4.04 -6.07
CA TYR A 61 3.45 -2.82 -6.45
C TYR A 61 4.12 -2.16 -5.24
N SER A 62 3.46 -2.21 -4.11
CA SER A 62 3.99 -1.90 -2.78
C SER A 62 3.57 -3.00 -1.81
N VAL A 63 4.40 -3.30 -0.83
CA VAL A 63 4.11 -4.28 0.23
C VAL A 63 4.66 -3.76 1.54
N ASP A 64 4.00 -4.13 2.64
CA ASP A 64 4.51 -3.93 3.99
C ASP A 64 3.98 -5.01 4.93
N ILE A 65 4.72 -5.26 6.01
CA ILE A 65 4.41 -6.30 7.00
C ILE A 65 4.85 -5.83 8.38
N GLU A 66 3.95 -5.96 9.36
CA GLU A 66 4.23 -5.64 10.78
C GLU A 66 3.38 -6.54 11.68
N GLY A 67 3.99 -7.31 12.56
CA GLY A 67 3.33 -8.29 13.42
C GLY A 67 2.54 -9.33 12.63
N ASN A 68 1.25 -9.37 12.85
CA ASN A 68 0.33 -10.29 12.17
C ASN A 68 -0.39 -9.66 10.97
N THR A 69 0.04 -8.49 10.52
CA THR A 69 -0.60 -7.76 9.41
C THR A 69 0.35 -7.63 8.23
N MET A 70 -0.11 -8.04 7.04
CA MET A 70 0.58 -7.82 5.77
C MET A 70 -0.37 -7.09 4.82
N VAL A 71 0.16 -6.15 4.06
CA VAL A 71 -0.59 -5.38 3.07
C VAL A 71 0.14 -5.38 1.73
N ALA A 72 -0.64 -5.42 0.64
CA ALA A 72 -0.11 -5.40 -0.72
C ALA A 72 -0.93 -4.43 -1.59
N GLY A 73 -0.29 -3.39 -2.08
CA GLY A 73 -0.91 -2.41 -2.96
C GLY A 73 -1.15 -2.96 -4.37
N ALA A 74 -2.26 -2.54 -4.95
CA ALA A 74 -2.74 -2.91 -6.28
C ALA A 74 -3.23 -1.65 -7.02
N PRO A 75 -2.33 -0.71 -7.37
CA PRO A 75 -2.70 0.62 -7.90
C PRO A 75 -3.41 0.56 -9.25
N GLY A 76 -3.26 -0.53 -9.99
CA GLY A 76 -3.94 -0.72 -11.28
C GLY A 76 -5.39 -1.20 -11.18
N SER A 77 -5.88 -1.55 -9.99
CA SER A 77 -7.24 -2.07 -9.80
C SER A 77 -8.30 -1.08 -10.27
N GLU A 78 -9.32 -1.61 -10.96
CA GLU A 78 -10.52 -0.86 -11.28
C GLU A 78 -11.52 -0.92 -10.13
N ILE A 79 -12.08 0.21 -9.72
CA ILE A 79 -13.07 0.31 -8.65
C ILE A 79 -14.30 1.06 -9.18
N ASN A 80 -15.45 0.39 -9.19
CA ASN A 80 -16.73 0.98 -9.65
C ASN A 80 -16.64 1.63 -11.04
N GLY A 81 -15.98 0.98 -12.00
CA GLY A 81 -15.79 1.48 -13.36
C GLY A 81 -14.71 2.56 -13.51
N LYS A 82 -13.98 2.88 -12.44
CA LYS A 82 -12.88 3.84 -12.46
C LYS A 82 -11.56 3.10 -12.63
N VAL A 83 -10.99 3.19 -13.83
CA VAL A 83 -9.72 2.53 -14.16
C VAL A 83 -8.58 3.07 -13.30
N GLN A 84 -7.68 2.18 -12.83
CA GLN A 84 -6.53 2.54 -12.01
C GLN A 84 -6.90 3.39 -10.78
N ALA A 85 -8.11 3.20 -10.24
CA ALA A 85 -8.49 3.83 -8.98
C ALA A 85 -7.68 3.26 -7.81
N GLY A 86 -7.34 1.98 -7.91
CA GLY A 86 -6.46 1.27 -6.99
C GLY A 86 -7.16 0.66 -5.79
N SER A 87 -6.52 -0.35 -5.22
CA SER A 87 -6.92 -1.04 -3.98
C SER A 87 -5.71 -1.52 -3.19
N VAL A 88 -5.94 -1.98 -1.97
CA VAL A 88 -4.92 -2.67 -1.16
C VAL A 88 -5.50 -3.98 -0.66
N LEU A 89 -4.78 -5.06 -0.86
CA LEU A 89 -5.10 -6.36 -0.29
C LEU A 89 -4.52 -6.44 1.12
N THR A 90 -5.31 -6.97 2.05
CA THR A 90 -4.89 -7.18 3.44
C THR A 90 -4.83 -8.66 3.76
N TYR A 91 -3.87 -9.03 4.60
CA TYR A 91 -3.70 -10.39 5.09
C TYR A 91 -3.39 -10.36 6.57
N THR A 92 -3.91 -11.34 7.30
CA THR A 92 -3.65 -11.52 8.73
C THR A 92 -3.10 -12.91 8.98
N LEU A 93 -1.99 -12.98 9.73
CA LEU A 93 -1.42 -14.24 10.17
C LEU A 93 -2.30 -14.83 11.27
N ASN A 94 -2.81 -16.03 11.05
CA ASN A 94 -3.60 -16.75 12.04
C ASN A 94 -2.72 -17.60 12.97
N ASN A 95 -3.32 -18.13 14.05
CA ASN A 95 -2.65 -18.99 15.02
C ASN A 95 -2.77 -20.49 14.67
N ALA A 96 -3.03 -20.84 13.40
CA ALA A 96 -3.06 -22.24 12.98
C ALA A 96 -1.67 -22.90 13.10
N SER A 97 -1.62 -24.23 13.01
CA SER A 97 -0.35 -24.96 12.99
C SER A 97 -0.32 -25.86 11.75
N PRO A 98 0.44 -25.49 10.71
CA PRO A 98 1.29 -24.29 10.57
C PRO A 98 0.46 -23.00 10.46
N PRO A 99 1.03 -21.81 10.83
CA PRO A 99 0.34 -20.53 10.71
C PRO A 99 0.06 -20.20 9.24
N GLN A 100 -1.01 -19.45 8.97
CA GLN A 100 -1.44 -19.12 7.62
C GLN A 100 -1.71 -17.62 7.48
N TRP A 101 -1.32 -17.03 6.37
CA TRP A 101 -1.70 -15.70 5.96
C TRP A 101 -3.07 -15.73 5.29
N VAL A 102 -4.08 -15.25 6.00
CA VAL A 102 -5.48 -15.27 5.56
C VAL A 102 -5.85 -13.91 4.99
N GLN A 103 -6.35 -13.90 3.75
CA GLN A 103 -6.80 -12.67 3.11
C GLN A 103 -8.04 -12.13 3.81
N GLY A 104 -7.96 -10.83 4.16
CA GLY A 104 -9.05 -10.02 4.67
C GLY A 104 -9.76 -9.23 3.58
N PRO A 105 -10.67 -8.31 3.96
CA PRO A 105 -11.29 -7.38 3.02
C PRO A 105 -10.25 -6.47 2.36
N SER A 106 -10.40 -6.21 1.06
CA SER A 106 -9.58 -5.23 0.37
C SER A 106 -9.93 -3.81 0.82
N LEU A 107 -8.92 -2.97 0.98
CA LEU A 107 -9.10 -1.55 1.25
C LEU A 107 -9.33 -0.81 -0.07
N VAL A 108 -10.33 0.05 -0.07
CA VAL A 108 -10.64 0.97 -1.17
C VAL A 108 -10.95 2.34 -0.58
N PRO A 109 -10.60 3.45 -1.24
CA PRO A 109 -10.94 4.77 -0.71
C PRO A 109 -12.44 5.02 -0.79
N ASN A 110 -12.99 5.81 0.13
CA ASN A 110 -14.40 6.20 0.11
C ASN A 110 -14.74 7.11 -1.10
N ASP A 111 -13.72 7.76 -1.68
CA ASP A 111 -13.81 8.67 -2.81
C ASP A 111 -12.89 8.25 -3.97
N PRO A 112 -13.05 7.03 -4.53
CA PRO A 112 -12.16 6.55 -5.58
C PRO A 112 -12.21 7.46 -6.81
N GLN A 113 -11.04 7.73 -7.41
CA GLN A 113 -10.93 8.50 -8.65
C GLN A 113 -10.21 7.65 -9.70
N ALA A 114 -10.59 7.79 -10.97
CA ALA A 114 -9.84 7.17 -12.06
C ALA A 114 -8.40 7.71 -12.07
N PHE A 115 -7.43 6.82 -12.29
CA PHE A 115 -5.99 7.12 -12.25
C PHE A 115 -5.48 7.61 -10.88
N GLY A 116 -6.28 7.47 -9.82
CA GLY A 116 -5.88 7.83 -8.46
C GLY A 116 -4.71 7.03 -7.91
N ASN A 117 -4.49 5.82 -8.45
CA ASN A 117 -3.39 4.92 -8.06
C ASN A 117 -3.33 4.63 -6.55
N PHE A 118 -4.48 4.48 -5.90
CA PHE A 118 -4.54 4.11 -4.49
C PHE A 118 -3.82 2.77 -4.25
N GLY A 119 -2.95 2.71 -3.25
CA GLY A 119 -2.10 1.54 -2.99
C GLY A 119 -0.74 1.59 -3.72
N LYS A 120 -0.39 2.70 -4.36
CA LYS A 120 0.94 2.85 -4.97
C LYS A 120 2.05 2.87 -3.95
N GLN A 121 1.79 3.36 -2.74
CA GLN A 121 2.61 3.15 -1.55
C GLN A 121 1.70 2.72 -0.39
N VAL A 122 2.16 1.76 0.39
CA VAL A 122 1.51 1.30 1.60
C VAL A 122 2.51 1.24 2.74
N ALA A 123 2.04 1.47 3.95
CA ALA A 123 2.80 1.23 5.18
C ALA A 123 1.83 0.81 6.29
N THR A 124 2.25 -0.07 7.18
CA THR A 124 1.43 -0.52 8.32
C THR A 124 2.25 -0.54 9.62
N ASN A 125 1.62 -0.24 10.74
CA ASN A 125 2.19 -0.46 12.07
C ASN A 125 1.51 -1.64 12.80
N GLY A 126 0.90 -2.56 12.03
CA GLY A 126 0.17 -3.72 12.56
C GLY A 126 -1.26 -3.41 13.02
N VAL A 127 -1.60 -2.15 13.24
CA VAL A 127 -2.93 -1.67 13.66
C VAL A 127 -3.57 -0.79 12.61
N PHE A 128 -2.85 0.22 12.14
CA PHE A 128 -3.27 1.13 11.09
C PHE A 128 -2.52 0.86 9.79
N THR A 129 -3.23 0.99 8.68
CA THR A 129 -2.64 0.95 7.34
C THR A 129 -2.72 2.33 6.72
N PHE A 130 -1.58 2.85 6.27
CA PHE A 130 -1.44 4.11 5.56
C PHE A 130 -1.28 3.81 4.07
N VAL A 131 -2.11 4.44 3.25
CA VAL A 131 -2.19 4.16 1.82
C VAL A 131 -2.10 5.46 1.04
N ALA A 132 -1.09 5.60 0.21
CA ALA A 132 -0.96 6.74 -0.67
C ALA A 132 -1.73 6.53 -1.99
N SER A 133 -2.29 7.63 -2.47
CA SER A 133 -3.00 7.77 -3.75
C SER A 133 -2.50 9.06 -4.41
N GLU A 134 -1.40 8.96 -5.13
CA GLU A 134 -0.65 10.13 -5.63
C GLU A 134 -1.34 10.83 -6.81
N GLY A 135 -2.20 10.13 -7.54
CA GLY A 135 -2.85 10.63 -8.74
C GLY A 135 -4.25 11.19 -8.50
N ILE A 136 -4.69 11.38 -7.25
CA ILE A 136 -6.01 11.98 -7.00
C ILE A 136 -5.97 13.50 -7.08
N ASP A 137 -7.10 14.04 -7.52
CA ASP A 137 -7.35 15.48 -7.50
C ASP A 137 -7.84 15.89 -6.11
N VAL A 138 -7.32 17.00 -5.62
CA VAL A 138 -7.69 17.56 -4.31
C VAL A 138 -8.02 19.04 -4.48
N ASN A 139 -9.22 19.45 -4.04
CA ASN A 139 -9.65 20.86 -4.12
C ASN A 139 -9.53 21.47 -5.52
N GLY A 140 -9.74 20.67 -6.58
CA GLY A 140 -9.61 21.10 -7.97
C GLY A 140 -8.16 21.17 -8.49
N GLN A 141 -7.17 20.80 -7.68
CA GLN A 141 -5.79 20.63 -8.13
C GLN A 141 -5.59 19.20 -8.64
N LEU A 142 -5.26 19.07 -9.93
CA LEU A 142 -5.05 17.78 -10.59
C LEU A 142 -3.79 17.09 -10.03
N ASP A 143 -3.84 15.77 -9.86
CA ASP A 143 -2.71 14.95 -9.39
C ASP A 143 -2.03 15.53 -8.13
N ALA A 144 -2.78 16.12 -7.22
CA ALA A 144 -2.21 16.69 -6.00
C ALA A 144 -1.80 15.64 -4.98
N GLY A 145 -2.52 14.51 -4.94
CA GLY A 145 -2.25 13.37 -4.10
C GLY A 145 -2.77 13.48 -2.65
N ALA A 146 -2.94 12.32 -2.02
CA ALA A 146 -3.29 12.22 -0.61
C ALA A 146 -2.82 10.90 0.01
N VAL A 147 -2.83 10.86 1.35
CA VAL A 147 -2.64 9.64 2.15
C VAL A 147 -3.93 9.36 2.91
N TYR A 148 -4.36 8.11 2.87
CA TYR A 148 -5.52 7.56 3.57
C TYR A 148 -5.06 6.68 4.72
N VAL A 149 -5.85 6.65 5.79
CA VAL A 149 -5.56 5.80 6.95
C VAL A 149 -6.75 4.90 7.23
N PHE A 150 -6.45 3.62 7.45
CA PHE A 150 -7.43 2.59 7.74
C PHE A 150 -7.17 1.96 9.10
N LEU A 151 -8.25 1.65 9.82
CA LEU A 151 -8.27 0.75 10.97
C LEU A 151 -9.07 -0.49 10.58
N GLY A 152 -8.41 -1.62 10.47
CA GLY A 152 -8.99 -2.79 9.78
C GLY A 152 -9.39 -2.42 8.35
N ASN A 153 -10.68 -2.55 7.99
CA ASN A 153 -11.19 -2.16 6.67
C ASN A 153 -11.91 -0.80 6.64
N ALA A 154 -11.98 -0.09 7.76
CA ALA A 154 -12.63 1.21 7.85
C ALA A 154 -11.64 2.35 7.56
N GLN A 155 -11.93 3.19 6.58
CA GLN A 155 -11.20 4.44 6.39
C GLN A 155 -11.51 5.40 7.55
N VAL A 156 -10.48 5.75 8.32
CA VAL A 156 -10.62 6.62 9.52
C VAL A 156 -10.10 8.03 9.28
N ALA A 157 -9.23 8.22 8.27
CA ALA A 157 -8.73 9.55 7.91
C ALA A 157 -8.32 9.61 6.43
N LYS A 158 -8.22 10.85 5.94
CA LYS A 158 -7.55 11.25 4.69
C LYS A 158 -6.88 12.59 4.97
N PHE A 159 -5.65 12.75 4.53
CA PHE A 159 -4.93 14.03 4.61
C PHE A 159 -4.07 14.27 3.37
N THR A 160 -3.73 15.53 3.14
CA THR A 160 -3.01 16.03 1.97
C THR A 160 -1.80 16.82 2.41
N ALA A 161 -1.01 17.29 1.45
CA ALA A 161 0.01 18.30 1.74
C ALA A 161 -0.60 19.54 2.40
N PRO A 162 0.14 20.27 3.25
CA PRO A 162 -0.33 21.51 3.87
C PRO A 162 -0.67 22.58 2.84
N VAL A 163 0.07 22.62 1.73
CA VAL A 163 -0.24 23.41 0.54
C VAL A 163 -0.56 22.41 -0.58
N VAL A 164 -1.79 22.46 -1.11
CA VAL A 164 -2.24 21.54 -2.16
C VAL A 164 -1.91 22.18 -3.51
N GLU A 165 -1.04 21.52 -4.27
CA GLU A 165 -0.57 22.00 -5.57
C GLU A 165 -0.81 20.94 -6.66
N ALA A 166 -1.19 21.39 -7.86
CA ALA A 166 -1.36 20.51 -9.00
C ALA A 166 -0.05 19.81 -9.36
N GLY A 167 -0.12 18.51 -9.60
CA GLY A 167 1.03 17.69 -9.98
C GLY A 167 2.03 17.43 -8.84
N ALA A 168 1.75 17.86 -7.61
CA ALA A 168 2.64 17.62 -6.47
C ALA A 168 2.74 16.13 -6.12
N ARG A 169 1.68 15.35 -6.36
CA ARG A 169 1.65 13.91 -6.09
C ARG A 169 2.07 13.57 -4.66
N PHE A 170 1.47 14.25 -3.69
CA PHE A 170 1.71 13.97 -2.27
C PHE A 170 1.42 12.50 -1.96
N GLY A 171 2.35 11.83 -1.29
CA GLY A 171 2.33 10.38 -1.11
C GLY A 171 3.14 9.61 -2.16
N PHE A 172 3.98 10.31 -2.97
CA PHE A 172 4.86 9.66 -3.95
C PHE A 172 5.73 8.58 -3.31
N LYS A 173 6.25 8.84 -2.09
CA LYS A 173 6.82 7.85 -1.17
C LYS A 173 6.33 8.11 0.24
N ILE A 174 6.15 7.03 1.00
CA ILE A 174 5.86 7.09 2.43
C ILE A 174 6.80 6.14 3.18
N ALA A 175 7.12 6.50 4.41
CA ALA A 175 7.82 5.65 5.36
C ALA A 175 7.19 5.81 6.74
N LEU A 176 7.02 4.71 7.45
CA LEU A 176 6.35 4.67 8.76
C LEU A 176 7.27 4.04 9.79
N ASP A 177 7.32 4.64 10.98
CA ASP A 177 7.91 4.07 12.19
C ASP A 177 6.97 4.33 13.37
N GLY A 178 6.35 3.28 13.86
CA GLY A 178 5.29 3.35 14.86
C GLY A 178 4.15 4.26 14.41
N ASN A 179 4.03 5.44 15.00
CA ASN A 179 3.03 6.46 14.64
C ASN A 179 3.63 7.69 13.94
N THR A 180 4.89 7.63 13.56
CA THR A 180 5.55 8.70 12.81
C THR A 180 5.58 8.35 11.33
N LEU A 181 4.93 9.15 10.50
CA LEU A 181 4.87 8.98 9.05
C LEU A 181 5.66 10.10 8.37
N VAL A 182 6.53 9.71 7.46
CA VAL A 182 7.18 10.63 6.52
C VAL A 182 6.54 10.45 5.16
N VAL A 183 6.17 11.57 4.54
CA VAL A 183 5.54 11.61 3.22
C VAL A 183 6.30 12.60 2.36
N ASN A 184 6.64 12.23 1.13
CA ASN A 184 7.18 13.18 0.18
C ASN A 184 6.23 13.40 -1.02
N ASP A 185 6.53 14.43 -1.78
CA ASP A 185 5.95 14.71 -3.08
C ASP A 185 7.03 14.65 -4.19
N VAL A 186 6.63 14.85 -5.46
CA VAL A 186 7.57 14.87 -6.59
C VAL A 186 8.25 16.22 -6.79
N GLN A 187 7.84 17.24 -6.04
CA GLN A 187 8.46 18.60 -6.08
C GLN A 187 9.65 18.71 -5.13
N GLY A 188 9.90 17.68 -4.32
CA GLY A 188 11.04 17.59 -3.42
C GLY A 188 10.72 17.95 -1.97
N HIS A 189 9.47 18.21 -1.64
CA HIS A 189 9.10 18.44 -0.25
C HIS A 189 9.00 17.12 0.52
N VAL A 190 9.41 17.15 1.77
CA VAL A 190 9.30 16.02 2.70
C VAL A 190 8.61 16.51 3.97
N TYR A 191 7.50 15.85 4.30
CA TYR A 191 6.65 16.19 5.42
C TYR A 191 6.70 15.10 6.47
N ARG A 192 6.84 15.45 7.74
CA ARG A 192 6.75 14.53 8.87
C ARG A 192 5.43 14.73 9.58
N TYR A 193 4.66 13.66 9.67
CA TYR A 193 3.39 13.62 10.39
C TYR A 193 3.48 12.71 11.61
N ARG A 194 2.73 13.06 12.64
CA ARG A 194 2.50 12.20 13.79
C ARG A 194 1.04 11.79 13.83
N TRP A 195 0.79 10.49 13.80
CA TRP A 195 -0.55 9.92 13.91
C TRP A 195 -0.99 9.86 15.37
N ASN A 196 -2.22 10.32 15.68
CA ASN A 196 -2.74 10.32 17.05
C ASN A 196 -3.30 8.96 17.53
N GLY A 197 -3.27 7.93 16.68
CA GLY A 197 -3.83 6.62 16.98
C GLY A 197 -5.36 6.54 16.87
N ALA A 198 -6.00 7.54 16.27
CA ALA A 198 -7.45 7.58 16.10
C ALA A 198 -7.86 8.06 14.69
N ASN A 199 -7.79 9.35 14.42
CA ASN A 199 -8.35 9.93 13.19
C ASN A 199 -7.61 11.17 12.67
N THR A 200 -6.47 11.54 13.24
CA THR A 200 -5.77 12.78 12.88
C THR A 200 -4.27 12.54 12.72
N ALA A 201 -3.73 13.02 11.60
CA ALA A 201 -2.31 13.19 11.37
C ALA A 201 -1.93 14.66 11.63
N TYR A 202 -1.03 14.89 12.55
CA TYR A 202 -0.51 16.22 12.84
C TYR A 202 0.80 16.43 12.08
N LEU A 203 0.88 17.52 11.30
CA LEU A 203 2.17 17.92 10.72
C LEU A 203 3.12 18.30 11.86
N ASP A 204 4.24 17.58 11.94
CA ASP A 204 5.26 17.74 12.99
C ASP A 204 6.55 18.41 12.44
N GLY A 205 6.61 18.62 11.14
CA GLY A 205 7.72 19.34 10.49
C GLY A 205 7.76 19.12 8.98
N THR A 206 8.46 20.04 8.32
CA THR A 206 8.81 19.94 6.90
C THR A 206 10.34 19.90 6.81
N ILE A 207 10.87 19.02 5.99
CA ILE A 207 12.30 18.87 5.70
C ILE A 207 12.47 19.41 4.28
N ASN A 208 13.19 20.53 4.13
CA ASN A 208 13.50 21.16 2.85
C ASN A 208 14.94 20.86 2.45
#